data_af041ec36f0ff5f10205973becf7800d
#
_entry.id   af041ec36f0ff5f10205973becf7800d
#
_cell.length_a   1.000
_cell.length_b   1.000
_cell.length_c   1.000
_cell.angle_alpha   90.00
_cell.angle_beta   90.00
_cell.angle_gamma   90.00
#
_symmetry.space_group_name_H-M   'P 1'
#
loop_
_entity.id
_entity.type
_entity.pdbx_description
1 polymer ?
#
loop_
_entity_poly.entity_id
_entity_poly.type
_entity_poly.pdbx_seq_one_letter_code
_entity_poly.pdbx_strand_id
1 'polypeptide(L)'
;MAFHTIFLSSCSGVVSLKMNGSTAAVQGITFAAERDEIYIPLDEAERRLNLRISYPVRRQTSRKLANGTPLISLTELVKKGVKVVRAESGKDAKVSRFIRSFDIMVGAKYTEINLTEQKLRAWQGKRLVLETRISSGKRGHRTPKGDFHAGPYKARMHHSTLYDNAPMPWTVQVNGNVFIHGFSSVPAYPASHGCIRVPLNEGNPAKFFYDWINAGTPISIHD
;
A
#
# COMPACT_ATOMS: atom_id res chain seq x y z
N MET A 1 -52.91 13.39 28.02
CA MET A 1 -52.27 13.73 26.75
C MET A 1 -50.94 14.38 27.07
N ALA A 2 -49.85 13.64 26.94
CA ALA A 2 -48.50 14.13 27.19
C ALA A 2 -47.78 14.25 25.86
N PHE A 3 -47.46 15.48 25.44
CA PHE A 3 -46.64 15.75 24.26
C PHE A 3 -45.16 15.51 24.60
N HIS A 4 -44.55 14.52 23.95
CA HIS A 4 -43.10 14.34 23.97
C HIS A 4 -42.49 15.20 22.89
N THR A 5 -41.78 16.23 23.30
CA THR A 5 -40.94 17.05 22.41
C THR A 5 -39.65 16.28 22.09
N ILE A 6 -39.47 15.88 20.86
CA ILE A 6 -38.20 15.26 20.38
C ILE A 6 -37.24 16.38 20.06
N PHE A 7 -36.15 16.50 20.84
CA PHE A 7 -35.01 17.32 20.51
C PHE A 7 -34.18 16.61 19.40
N LEU A 8 -34.21 17.18 18.22
CA LEU A 8 -33.26 16.79 17.17
C LEU A 8 -31.90 17.47 17.42
N SER A 9 -30.98 16.72 18.00
CA SER A 9 -29.56 17.09 18.04
C SER A 9 -28.96 16.89 16.66
N SER A 10 -28.50 17.96 16.04
CA SER A 10 -27.79 17.93 14.78
C SER A 10 -26.37 17.40 15.01
N CYS A 11 -26.18 16.09 14.97
CA CYS A 11 -24.89 15.46 14.77
C CYS A 11 -24.74 15.22 13.27
N SER A 12 -23.76 15.86 12.64
CA SER A 12 -23.33 15.56 11.29
C SER A 12 -22.64 14.20 11.24
N GLY A 13 -23.43 13.16 11.39
CA GLY A 13 -23.03 11.77 11.22
C GLY A 13 -23.28 11.36 9.78
N VAL A 14 -22.27 10.83 9.13
CA VAL A 14 -22.39 10.13 7.85
C VAL A 14 -23.45 9.05 8.01
N VAL A 15 -24.64 9.25 7.44
CA VAL A 15 -25.71 8.26 7.45
C VAL A 15 -25.30 7.12 6.54
N SER A 16 -24.81 6.04 7.12
CA SER A 16 -24.60 4.78 6.42
C SER A 16 -25.97 4.16 6.15
N LEU A 17 -26.50 4.35 4.97
CA LEU A 17 -27.69 3.64 4.50
C LEU A 17 -27.32 2.17 4.31
N LYS A 18 -27.57 1.34 5.31
CA LYS A 18 -27.61 -0.12 5.18
C LYS A 18 -28.80 -0.51 4.30
N MET A 19 -28.60 -0.59 3.01
CA MET A 19 -29.50 -1.34 2.14
C MET A 19 -29.13 -2.81 2.21
N ASN A 20 -30.12 -3.68 2.35
CA ASN A 20 -30.00 -5.14 2.47
C ASN A 20 -29.06 -5.73 1.40
N GLY A 21 -27.95 -6.30 1.86
CA GLY A 21 -26.85 -6.81 1.07
C GLY A 21 -25.56 -6.10 1.46
N SER A 22 -25.01 -6.42 2.67
CA SER A 22 -23.76 -5.86 3.18
C SER A 22 -22.61 -6.15 2.21
N THR A 23 -22.40 -5.29 1.25
CA THR A 23 -21.14 -5.27 0.52
C THR A 23 -20.11 -4.61 1.42
N ALA A 24 -19.27 -5.43 2.07
CA ALA A 24 -18.14 -4.93 2.83
C ALA A 24 -17.38 -3.89 2.00
N ALA A 25 -16.93 -2.81 2.65
CA ALA A 25 -16.17 -1.76 1.99
C ALA A 25 -14.94 -2.34 1.29
N VAL A 26 -14.61 -1.80 0.12
CA VAL A 26 -13.41 -2.18 -0.63
C VAL A 26 -12.20 -1.52 -0.01
N GLN A 27 -11.15 -2.29 0.23
CA GLN A 27 -9.89 -1.73 0.70
C GLN A 27 -9.20 -0.95 -0.42
N GLY A 28 -9.14 0.37 -0.27
CA GLY A 28 -8.40 1.28 -1.14
C GLY A 28 -6.90 1.18 -0.91
N ILE A 29 -6.13 1.38 -1.97
CA ILE A 29 -4.67 1.32 -1.99
C ILE A 29 -4.16 2.69 -2.45
N THR A 30 -3.14 3.20 -1.77
CA THR A 30 -2.50 4.48 -2.10
C THR A 30 -1.00 4.30 -2.27
N PHE A 31 -0.40 5.12 -3.11
CA PHE A 31 1.05 5.15 -3.33
C PHE A 31 1.61 6.50 -2.89
N ALA A 32 2.72 6.49 -2.16
CA ALA A 32 3.37 7.73 -1.71
C ALA A 32 3.84 8.61 -2.89
N ALA A 33 4.15 7.96 -4.03
CA ALA A 33 4.55 8.64 -5.26
C ALA A 33 3.38 9.36 -5.97
N GLU A 34 2.14 9.04 -5.62
CA GLU A 34 0.92 9.58 -6.25
C GLU A 34 -0.04 10.04 -5.16
N ARG A 35 0.20 11.25 -4.67
CA ARG A 35 -0.64 11.87 -3.64
C ARG A 35 -2.08 11.97 -4.14
N ASP A 36 -3.01 11.73 -3.25
CA ASP A 36 -4.46 11.90 -3.47
C ASP A 36 -5.11 10.93 -4.47
N GLU A 37 -4.36 9.94 -5.00
CA GLU A 37 -4.96 8.91 -5.84
C GLU A 37 -5.23 7.63 -5.04
N ILE A 38 -6.44 7.10 -5.18
CA ILE A 38 -6.85 5.85 -4.57
C ILE A 38 -7.06 4.82 -5.68
N TYR A 39 -6.52 3.66 -5.47
CA TYR A 39 -6.61 2.52 -6.36
C TYR A 39 -7.43 1.39 -5.72
N ILE A 40 -8.13 0.62 -6.53
CA ILE A 40 -8.77 -0.63 -6.13
C ILE A 40 -8.44 -1.72 -7.14
N PRO A 41 -8.55 -3.02 -6.77
CA PRO A 41 -8.42 -4.09 -7.75
C PRO A 41 -9.42 -3.92 -8.90
N LEU A 42 -8.91 -4.07 -10.12
CA LEU A 42 -9.69 -3.86 -11.34
C LEU A 42 -10.88 -4.82 -11.44
N ASP A 43 -10.67 -6.10 -11.15
CA ASP A 43 -11.69 -7.14 -11.14
C ASP A 43 -12.80 -6.89 -10.11
N GLU A 44 -12.43 -6.32 -8.96
CA GLU A 44 -13.37 -5.95 -7.92
C GLU A 44 -14.25 -4.78 -8.37
N ALA A 45 -13.66 -3.77 -9.03
CA ALA A 45 -14.39 -2.66 -9.61
C ALA A 45 -15.37 -3.14 -10.71
N GLU A 46 -14.90 -3.99 -11.63
CA GLU A 46 -15.73 -4.54 -12.70
C GLU A 46 -16.94 -5.31 -12.17
N ARG A 47 -16.70 -6.21 -11.22
CA ARG A 47 -17.76 -7.04 -10.62
C ARG A 47 -18.79 -6.20 -9.87
N ARG A 48 -18.35 -5.26 -9.03
CA ARG A 48 -19.26 -4.46 -8.18
C ARG A 48 -20.05 -3.43 -8.97
N LEU A 49 -19.48 -2.82 -10.00
CA LEU A 49 -20.11 -1.78 -10.80
C LEU A 49 -20.78 -2.32 -12.08
N ASN A 50 -20.72 -3.63 -12.32
CA ASN A 50 -21.10 -4.22 -13.59
C ASN A 50 -20.48 -3.46 -14.78
N LEU A 51 -19.18 -3.25 -14.69
CA LEU A 51 -18.37 -2.50 -15.65
C LEU A 51 -17.46 -3.49 -16.38
N ARG A 52 -17.38 -3.37 -17.71
CA ARG A 52 -16.39 -4.11 -18.50
C ARG A 52 -15.32 -3.13 -18.98
N ILE A 53 -14.07 -3.41 -18.64
CA ILE A 53 -12.93 -2.63 -19.07
C ILE A 53 -12.22 -3.40 -20.19
N SER A 54 -12.15 -2.80 -21.39
CA SER A 54 -11.57 -3.44 -22.56
C SER A 54 -10.08 -3.80 -22.35
N TYR A 55 -9.65 -4.86 -23.02
CA TYR A 55 -8.30 -5.43 -22.90
C TYR A 55 -7.14 -4.43 -23.11
N PRO A 56 -7.20 -3.47 -24.07
CA PRO A 56 -6.15 -2.47 -24.22
C PRO A 56 -5.94 -1.63 -22.95
N VAL A 57 -7.03 -1.25 -22.29
CA VAL A 57 -6.98 -0.47 -21.04
C VAL A 57 -6.45 -1.33 -19.87
N ARG A 58 -6.78 -2.62 -19.83
CA ARG A 58 -6.22 -3.55 -18.83
C ARG A 58 -4.69 -3.67 -18.91
N ARG A 59 -4.09 -3.59 -20.10
CA ARG A 59 -2.64 -3.57 -20.28
C ARG A 59 -2.02 -2.23 -19.88
N GLN A 60 -2.76 -1.15 -20.00
CA GLN A 60 -2.34 0.22 -19.71
C GLN A 60 -2.63 0.65 -18.27
N THR A 61 -3.23 -0.21 -17.43
CA THR A 61 -3.36 0.10 -16.01
C THR A 61 -1.96 0.36 -15.45
N SER A 62 -1.74 1.59 -15.01
CA SER A 62 -0.44 2.11 -14.62
C SER A 62 0.13 1.45 -13.37
N ARG A 63 -0.72 0.74 -12.60
CA ARG A 63 -0.36 0.12 -11.33
C ARG A 63 -0.85 -1.32 -11.22
N LYS A 64 -0.03 -2.14 -10.56
CA LYS A 64 -0.37 -3.51 -10.15
C LYS A 64 0.08 -3.72 -8.72
N LEU A 65 -0.57 -4.61 -7.98
CA LEU A 65 0.00 -5.16 -6.75
C LEU A 65 1.26 -5.98 -7.08
N ALA A 66 2.05 -6.26 -6.07
CA ALA A 66 3.25 -7.07 -6.24
C ALA A 66 2.97 -8.49 -6.79
N ASN A 67 1.79 -9.05 -6.50
CA ASN A 67 1.31 -10.32 -7.03
C ASN A 67 0.78 -10.24 -8.47
N GLY A 68 0.92 -9.08 -9.14
CA GLY A 68 0.44 -8.86 -10.51
C GLY A 68 -1.02 -8.42 -10.64
N THR A 69 -1.79 -8.36 -9.57
CA THR A 69 -3.21 -7.92 -9.61
C THR A 69 -3.31 -6.50 -10.19
N PRO A 70 -4.01 -6.29 -11.31
CA PRO A 70 -4.18 -4.96 -11.90
C PRO A 70 -5.00 -4.06 -10.98
N LEU A 71 -4.61 -2.81 -10.89
CA LEU A 71 -5.31 -1.77 -10.14
C LEU A 71 -5.92 -0.75 -11.09
N ILE A 72 -7.06 -0.19 -10.71
CA ILE A 72 -7.66 0.95 -11.38
C ILE A 72 -7.78 2.11 -10.39
N SER A 73 -7.43 3.32 -10.84
CA SER A 73 -7.56 4.52 -10.03
C SER A 73 -9.00 5.05 -10.04
N LEU A 74 -9.37 5.80 -8.99
CA LEU A 74 -10.68 6.47 -8.97
C LEU A 74 -10.82 7.46 -10.10
N THR A 75 -9.74 8.15 -10.48
CA THR A 75 -9.71 9.06 -11.62
C THR A 75 -10.07 8.34 -12.93
N GLU A 76 -9.53 7.14 -13.16
CA GLU A 76 -9.87 6.36 -14.35
C GLU A 76 -11.32 5.84 -14.30
N LEU A 77 -11.85 5.52 -13.14
CA LEU A 77 -13.26 5.15 -12.98
C LEU A 77 -14.20 6.32 -13.35
N VAL A 78 -13.85 7.54 -12.94
CA VAL A 78 -14.62 8.75 -13.34
C VAL A 78 -14.66 8.91 -14.85
N LYS A 79 -13.55 8.74 -15.56
CA LYS A 79 -13.50 8.78 -17.04
C LYS A 79 -14.40 7.73 -17.70
N LYS A 80 -14.78 6.68 -16.97
CA LYS A 80 -15.69 5.62 -17.43
C LYS A 80 -17.13 5.81 -16.98
N GLY A 81 -17.49 7.03 -16.57
CA GLY A 81 -18.85 7.37 -16.16
C GLY A 81 -19.25 6.88 -14.77
N VAL A 82 -18.27 6.57 -13.91
CA VAL A 82 -18.52 6.20 -12.52
C VAL A 82 -18.52 7.47 -11.67
N LYS A 83 -19.54 7.66 -10.85
CA LYS A 83 -19.60 8.76 -9.87
C LYS A 83 -18.74 8.39 -8.67
N VAL A 84 -17.84 9.28 -8.30
CA VAL A 84 -16.96 9.15 -7.13
C VAL A 84 -17.19 10.34 -6.21
N VAL A 85 -17.51 10.09 -4.95
CA VAL A 85 -17.64 11.09 -3.89
C VAL A 85 -16.58 10.75 -2.83
N ARG A 86 -15.59 11.63 -2.68
CA ARG A 86 -14.55 11.48 -1.65
C ARG A 86 -15.04 12.06 -0.33
N ALA A 87 -14.66 11.43 0.78
CA ALA A 87 -14.85 12.00 2.12
C ALA A 87 -13.94 13.23 2.29
N GLU A 88 -14.28 14.11 3.22
CA GLU A 88 -13.47 15.30 3.55
C GLU A 88 -12.04 14.94 3.97
N SER A 89 -11.88 13.80 4.64
CA SER A 89 -10.55 13.26 5.00
C SER A 89 -9.66 12.92 3.80
N GLY A 90 -10.22 12.83 2.59
CA GLY A 90 -9.56 12.35 1.37
C GLY A 90 -9.16 10.85 1.40
N LYS A 91 -9.39 10.16 2.54
CA LYS A 91 -8.98 8.76 2.74
C LYS A 91 -10.03 7.75 2.31
N ASP A 92 -11.30 8.16 2.29
CA ASP A 92 -12.41 7.28 1.95
C ASP A 92 -13.17 7.82 0.77
N ALA A 93 -13.87 6.97 0.04
CA ALA A 93 -14.69 7.37 -1.08
C ALA A 93 -15.93 6.47 -1.22
N LYS A 94 -17.01 7.05 -1.73
CA LYS A 94 -18.16 6.29 -2.22
C LYS A 94 -18.15 6.29 -3.74
N VAL A 95 -18.29 5.12 -4.29
CA VAL A 95 -18.29 4.88 -5.73
C VAL A 95 -19.66 4.37 -6.14
N SER A 96 -20.23 4.93 -7.20
CA SER A 96 -21.54 4.51 -7.69
C SER A 96 -21.65 4.57 -9.21
N ARG A 97 -22.41 3.61 -9.77
CA ARG A 97 -22.77 3.54 -11.18
C ARG A 97 -24.17 2.95 -11.31
N PHE A 98 -25.09 3.72 -11.89
CA PHE A 98 -26.52 3.37 -11.91
C PHE A 98 -27.03 3.07 -10.48
N ILE A 99 -27.61 1.91 -10.28
CA ILE A 99 -28.16 1.43 -8.99
C ILE A 99 -27.10 0.76 -8.09
N ARG A 100 -25.87 0.60 -8.57
CA ARG A 100 -24.80 -0.07 -7.84
C ARG A 100 -23.89 0.94 -7.14
N SER A 101 -23.59 0.66 -5.89
CA SER A 101 -22.62 1.47 -5.13
C SER A 101 -21.88 0.64 -4.10
N PHE A 102 -20.71 1.11 -3.70
CA PHE A 102 -19.95 0.58 -2.58
C PHE A 102 -19.04 1.65 -2.00
N ASP A 103 -18.61 1.44 -0.77
CA ASP A 103 -17.68 2.32 -0.09
C ASP A 103 -16.25 1.80 -0.24
N ILE A 104 -15.30 2.72 -0.34
CA ILE A 104 -13.87 2.46 -0.35
C ILE A 104 -13.29 3.04 0.93
N MET A 105 -12.53 2.24 1.66
CA MET A 105 -11.83 2.65 2.87
C MET A 105 -10.32 2.50 2.68
N VAL A 106 -9.55 3.55 2.97
CA VAL A 106 -8.10 3.53 2.91
C VAL A 106 -7.56 3.31 4.32
N GLY A 107 -7.13 2.11 4.59
CA GLY A 107 -6.53 1.75 5.87
C GLY A 107 -5.10 2.26 6.03
N ALA A 108 -4.62 2.23 7.29
CA ALA A 108 -3.23 2.54 7.61
C ALA A 108 -2.26 1.56 6.94
N LYS A 109 -1.06 2.04 6.64
CA LYS A 109 0.04 1.23 6.11
C LYS A 109 0.89 0.72 7.27
N TYR A 110 1.39 -0.49 7.15
CA TYR A 110 2.45 -1.01 7.99
C TYR A 110 3.29 -2.06 7.27
N THR A 111 4.49 -2.31 7.76
CA THR A 111 5.43 -3.27 7.19
C THR A 111 5.93 -4.19 8.28
N GLU A 112 5.94 -5.47 7.98
CA GLU A 112 6.50 -6.54 8.80
C GLU A 112 7.73 -7.11 8.11
N ILE A 113 8.82 -7.29 8.85
CA ILE A 113 10.05 -7.92 8.38
C ILE A 113 10.38 -9.07 9.33
N ASN A 114 10.21 -10.30 8.83
CA ASN A 114 10.56 -11.50 9.55
C ASN A 114 11.96 -11.97 9.14
N LEU A 115 12.90 -11.92 10.09
CA LEU A 115 14.31 -12.27 9.86
C LEU A 115 14.55 -13.76 9.80
N THR A 116 13.72 -14.58 10.43
CA THR A 116 13.79 -16.05 10.33
C THR A 116 13.32 -16.53 8.98
N GLU A 117 12.17 -16.02 8.51
CA GLU A 117 11.63 -16.37 7.20
C GLU A 117 12.36 -15.69 6.04
N GLN A 118 13.15 -14.66 6.31
CA GLN A 118 13.73 -13.76 5.32
C GLN A 118 12.66 -13.19 4.38
N LYS A 119 11.59 -12.64 4.98
CA LYS A 119 10.44 -12.07 4.27
C LYS A 119 10.11 -10.66 4.71
N LEU A 120 9.67 -9.85 3.77
CA LEU A 120 9.03 -8.57 3.97
C LEU A 120 7.58 -8.68 3.52
N ARG A 121 6.66 -8.27 4.40
CA ARG A 121 5.22 -8.12 4.12
C ARG A 121 4.81 -6.68 4.34
N ALA A 122 4.11 -6.11 3.36
CA ALA A 122 3.57 -4.76 3.44
C ALA A 122 2.05 -4.81 3.35
N TRP A 123 1.39 -4.12 4.26
CA TRP A 123 -0.06 -4.14 4.42
C TRP A 123 -0.64 -2.74 4.32
N GLN A 124 -1.82 -2.62 3.73
CA GLN A 124 -2.63 -1.43 3.83
C GLN A 124 -4.03 -1.81 4.32
N GLY A 125 -4.38 -1.38 5.54
CA GLY A 125 -5.51 -1.92 6.26
C GLY A 125 -5.41 -3.44 6.41
N LYS A 126 -6.40 -4.17 5.91
CA LYS A 126 -6.41 -5.65 5.95
C LYS A 126 -5.83 -6.30 4.67
N ARG A 127 -5.34 -5.50 3.71
CA ARG A 127 -4.86 -6.02 2.43
C ARG A 127 -3.34 -6.15 2.43
N LEU A 128 -2.84 -7.35 2.17
CA LEU A 128 -1.45 -7.60 1.82
C LEU A 128 -1.21 -7.02 0.41
N VAL A 129 -0.35 -6.01 0.31
CA VAL A 129 -0.04 -5.33 -0.97
C VAL A 129 1.28 -5.81 -1.56
N LEU A 130 2.19 -6.30 -0.71
CA LEU A 130 3.47 -6.88 -1.11
C LEU A 130 3.86 -7.99 -0.12
N GLU A 131 4.23 -9.15 -0.63
CA GLU A 131 5.07 -10.13 0.05
C GLU A 131 6.27 -10.41 -0.85
N THR A 132 7.47 -10.37 -0.29
CA THR A 132 8.70 -10.65 -1.02
C THR A 132 9.76 -11.23 -0.10
N ARG A 133 10.67 -12.03 -0.67
CA ARG A 133 11.87 -12.44 0.04
C ARG A 133 12.78 -11.24 0.28
N ILE A 134 13.62 -11.35 1.29
CA ILE A 134 14.68 -10.39 1.60
C ILE A 134 15.99 -11.12 1.87
N SER A 135 17.07 -10.34 2.02
CA SER A 135 18.30 -10.82 2.63
C SER A 135 18.77 -9.77 3.64
N SER A 136 18.71 -10.13 4.92
CA SER A 136 19.07 -9.28 6.05
C SER A 136 20.55 -9.32 6.38
N GLY A 137 20.97 -8.68 7.47
CA GLY A 137 22.36 -8.62 7.93
C GLY A 137 22.93 -9.96 8.35
N LYS A 138 24.11 -10.31 7.82
CA LYS A 138 24.87 -11.51 8.16
C LYS A 138 25.39 -11.50 9.61
N ARG A 139 25.95 -12.61 10.07
CA ARG A 139 26.64 -12.71 11.36
C ARG A 139 27.71 -11.60 11.47
N GLY A 140 27.74 -10.87 12.59
CA GLY A 140 28.61 -9.72 12.84
C GLY A 140 28.06 -8.39 12.27
N HIS A 141 27.01 -8.43 11.46
CA HIS A 141 26.35 -7.24 10.88
C HIS A 141 24.83 -7.40 10.89
N ARG A 142 24.27 -7.83 12.05
CA ARG A 142 22.85 -8.15 12.13
C ARG A 142 21.97 -6.93 11.89
N THR A 143 20.88 -7.11 11.17
CA THR A 143 19.80 -6.13 11.11
C THR A 143 19.19 -5.97 12.51
N PRO A 144 19.03 -4.75 13.02
CA PRO A 144 18.42 -4.52 14.32
C PRO A 144 16.96 -4.94 14.33
N LYS A 145 16.52 -5.57 15.42
CA LYS A 145 15.12 -5.90 15.69
C LYS A 145 14.44 -4.76 16.46
N GLY A 146 13.15 -4.64 16.34
CA GLY A 146 12.31 -3.69 17.04
C GLY A 146 11.29 -3.02 16.13
N ASP A 147 10.62 -2.03 16.69
CA ASP A 147 9.64 -1.23 16.00
C ASP A 147 10.25 0.09 15.55
N PHE A 148 10.17 0.32 14.27
CA PHE A 148 10.73 1.48 13.58
C PHE A 148 9.65 2.17 12.74
N HIS A 149 10.04 3.25 12.10
CA HIS A 149 9.22 3.94 11.11
C HIS A 149 10.03 4.18 9.84
N ALA A 150 9.39 4.13 8.69
CA ALA A 150 10.03 4.56 7.45
C ALA A 150 10.53 5.99 7.63
N GLY A 151 11.83 6.19 7.47
CA GLY A 151 12.46 7.48 7.72
C GLY A 151 12.11 8.53 6.68
N PRO A 152 12.47 9.80 6.95
CA PRO A 152 12.27 10.87 5.98
C PRO A 152 13.15 10.70 4.74
N TYR A 153 14.28 10.00 4.87
CA TYR A 153 15.18 9.79 3.75
C TYR A 153 14.71 8.64 2.86
N LYS A 154 14.43 8.99 1.60
CA LYS A 154 14.11 8.07 0.50
C LYS A 154 14.82 8.55 -0.76
N ALA A 155 15.46 7.62 -1.48
CA ALA A 155 16.15 7.94 -2.73
C ALA A 155 15.91 6.85 -3.79
N ARG A 156 15.73 7.25 -5.05
CA ARG A 156 15.69 6.30 -6.17
C ARG A 156 17.02 5.57 -6.33
N MET A 157 18.12 6.27 -6.05
CA MET A 157 19.47 5.74 -5.99
C MET A 157 20.17 6.39 -4.80
N HIS A 158 20.71 5.57 -3.93
CA HIS A 158 21.63 5.93 -2.88
C HIS A 158 22.92 5.16 -3.09
N HIS A 159 24.05 5.73 -2.71
CA HIS A 159 25.33 5.06 -2.73
C HIS A 159 25.88 5.01 -1.31
N SER A 160 26.28 3.83 -0.87
CA SER A 160 26.78 3.63 0.48
C SER A 160 28.14 4.29 0.68
N THR A 161 28.24 5.22 1.60
CA THR A 161 29.55 5.81 1.99
C THR A 161 30.41 4.86 2.81
N LEU A 162 29.83 3.75 3.31
CA LEU A 162 30.50 2.78 4.18
C LEU A 162 31.04 1.55 3.43
N TYR A 163 30.58 1.30 2.18
CA TYR A 163 30.85 0.07 1.44
C TYR A 163 31.13 0.39 -0.05
N ASP A 164 32.32 0.91 -0.33
CA ASP A 164 32.86 1.12 -1.68
C ASP A 164 31.85 1.77 -2.66
N ASN A 165 31.12 2.74 -2.19
CA ASN A 165 30.11 3.43 -3.00
C ASN A 165 29.06 2.49 -3.61
N ALA A 166 28.77 1.36 -2.95
CA ALA A 166 27.83 0.35 -3.44
C ALA A 166 26.45 0.94 -3.75
N PRO A 167 25.88 0.67 -4.93
CA PRO A 167 24.59 1.22 -5.32
C PRO A 167 23.43 0.56 -4.52
N MET A 168 22.54 1.38 -4.04
CA MET A 168 21.35 1.00 -3.26
C MET A 168 20.11 1.63 -3.91
N PRO A 169 19.58 1.06 -4.99
CA PRO A 169 18.38 1.59 -5.66
C PRO A 169 17.14 1.41 -4.78
N TRP A 170 16.20 2.33 -4.93
CA TRP A 170 14.89 2.33 -4.24
C TRP A 170 15.01 2.31 -2.71
N THR A 171 15.93 3.11 -2.21
CA THR A 171 16.29 3.17 -0.80
C THR A 171 15.21 3.84 0.05
N VAL A 172 14.89 3.20 1.17
CA VAL A 172 14.05 3.72 2.27
C VAL A 172 14.81 3.55 3.56
N GLN A 173 15.04 4.62 4.28
CA GLN A 173 15.69 4.57 5.59
C GLN A 173 14.76 3.93 6.63
N VAL A 174 15.32 3.12 7.52
CA VAL A 174 14.63 2.51 8.66
C VAL A 174 15.14 3.11 9.96
N ASN A 175 16.46 3.00 10.19
CA ASN A 175 17.11 3.50 11.41
C ASN A 175 18.59 3.79 11.11
N GLY A 176 19.04 5.02 11.37
CA GLY A 176 20.44 5.41 11.13
C GLY A 176 20.90 5.00 9.72
N ASN A 177 21.92 4.13 9.66
CA ASN A 177 22.47 3.60 8.41
C ASN A 177 21.81 2.28 7.94
N VAL A 178 20.70 1.90 8.52
CA VAL A 178 19.94 0.71 8.09
C VAL A 178 18.84 1.12 7.12
N PHE A 179 18.89 0.53 5.94
CA PHE A 179 17.96 0.83 4.84
C PHE A 179 17.31 -0.45 4.31
N ILE A 180 16.09 -0.30 3.79
CA ILE A 180 15.47 -1.25 2.87
C ILE A 180 15.78 -0.75 1.46
N HIS A 181 16.43 -1.59 0.62
CA HIS A 181 16.82 -1.17 -0.72
C HIS A 181 16.84 -2.33 -1.72
N GLY A 182 16.78 -2.01 -2.98
CA GLY A 182 16.91 -3.00 -4.05
C GLY A 182 18.34 -3.57 -4.15
N PHE A 183 18.43 -4.86 -4.45
CA PHE A 183 19.70 -5.52 -4.72
C PHE A 183 19.56 -6.63 -5.77
N SER A 184 20.60 -6.86 -6.56
CA SER A 184 20.56 -7.88 -7.63
C SER A 184 20.61 -9.32 -7.08
N SER A 185 21.32 -9.52 -5.96
CA SER A 185 21.47 -10.82 -5.31
C SER A 185 20.79 -10.80 -3.92
N VAL A 186 19.67 -11.51 -3.79
CA VAL A 186 18.90 -11.60 -2.55
C VAL A 186 18.68 -13.08 -2.24
N PRO A 187 19.68 -13.75 -1.63
CA PRO A 187 19.53 -15.14 -1.18
C PRO A 187 18.52 -15.23 -0.03
N ALA A 188 17.95 -16.42 0.18
CA ALA A 188 17.01 -16.70 1.27
C ALA A 188 17.68 -16.87 2.64
N TYR A 189 18.82 -16.20 2.84
CA TYR A 189 19.57 -16.19 4.10
C TYR A 189 20.22 -14.81 4.32
N PRO A 190 20.62 -14.46 5.55
CA PRO A 190 21.29 -13.21 5.86
C PRO A 190 22.65 -13.08 5.17
N ALA A 191 22.81 -12.06 4.30
CA ALA A 191 24.05 -11.84 3.53
C ALA A 191 24.45 -10.36 3.43
N SER A 192 23.67 -9.42 3.99
CA SER A 192 23.99 -7.99 3.93
C SER A 192 24.92 -7.56 5.07
N HIS A 193 25.27 -6.28 5.12
CA HIS A 193 25.99 -5.64 6.22
C HIS A 193 25.06 -4.84 7.17
N GLY A 194 23.81 -5.32 7.35
CA GLY A 194 22.82 -4.72 8.24
C GLY A 194 21.57 -4.21 7.55
N CYS A 195 21.67 -3.77 6.30
CA CYS A 195 20.52 -3.37 5.48
C CYS A 195 19.63 -4.56 5.10
N ILE A 196 18.45 -4.26 4.64
CA ILE A 196 17.45 -5.23 4.18
C ILE A 196 17.42 -5.16 2.65
N ARG A 197 17.98 -6.17 1.98
CA ARG A 197 18.01 -6.28 0.53
C ARG A 197 16.69 -6.84 0.02
N VAL A 198 16.12 -6.22 -1.00
CA VAL A 198 14.87 -6.60 -1.67
C VAL A 198 15.16 -6.84 -3.16
N PRO A 199 14.57 -7.86 -3.82
CA PRO A 199 14.86 -8.15 -5.22
C PRO A 199 14.53 -6.99 -6.17
N LEU A 200 15.35 -6.86 -7.23
CA LEU A 200 15.11 -5.97 -8.37
C LEU A 200 14.43 -6.69 -9.55
N ASN A 201 14.55 -8.01 -9.63
CA ASN A 201 13.81 -8.90 -10.53
C ASN A 201 12.39 -9.20 -9.97
N GLU A 202 11.67 -10.17 -10.52
CA GLU A 202 10.36 -10.62 -10.04
C GLU A 202 9.32 -9.48 -9.95
N GLY A 203 9.27 -8.59 -10.95
CA GLY A 203 8.38 -7.43 -10.96
C GLY A 203 8.88 -6.23 -10.15
N ASN A 204 10.13 -6.27 -9.69
CA ASN A 204 10.80 -5.21 -8.93
C ASN A 204 10.07 -4.83 -7.63
N PRO A 205 9.98 -5.76 -6.66
CA PRO A 205 9.34 -5.49 -5.37
C PRO A 205 10.00 -4.35 -4.59
N ALA A 206 11.30 -4.10 -4.80
CA ALA A 206 11.99 -2.96 -4.20
C ALA A 206 11.40 -1.62 -4.67
N LYS A 207 11.17 -1.48 -5.99
CA LYS A 207 10.52 -0.30 -6.56
C LYS A 207 9.07 -0.18 -6.08
N PHE A 208 8.33 -1.29 -6.06
CA PHE A 208 6.96 -1.30 -5.54
C PHE A 208 6.92 -0.77 -4.10
N PHE A 209 7.74 -1.31 -3.22
CA PHE A 209 7.83 -0.90 -1.82
C PHE A 209 8.17 0.59 -1.70
N TYR A 210 9.18 1.05 -2.42
CA TYR A 210 9.58 2.45 -2.46
C TYR A 210 8.43 3.38 -2.90
N ASP A 211 7.72 3.04 -3.97
CA ASP A 211 6.60 3.85 -4.48
C ASP A 211 5.41 3.87 -3.50
N TRP A 212 5.20 2.77 -2.78
CA TRP A 212 4.05 2.59 -1.91
C TRP A 212 4.22 3.22 -0.52
N ILE A 213 5.38 3.07 0.13
CA ILE A 213 5.58 3.43 1.54
C ILE A 213 5.68 4.95 1.73
N ASN A 214 4.99 5.48 2.74
CA ASN A 214 5.12 6.87 3.18
C ASN A 214 6.18 6.99 4.30
N ALA A 215 6.81 8.16 4.43
CA ALA A 215 7.55 8.49 5.63
C ALA A 215 6.63 8.39 6.86
N GLY A 216 7.14 7.89 7.98
CA GLY A 216 6.36 7.64 9.18
C GLY A 216 5.54 6.33 9.18
N THR A 217 5.54 5.54 8.08
CA THR A 217 4.89 4.22 8.09
C THR A 217 5.57 3.28 9.08
N PRO A 218 4.83 2.64 10.02
CA PRO A 218 5.40 1.68 10.96
C PRO A 218 6.08 0.50 10.26
N ILE A 219 7.23 0.09 10.79
CA ILE A 219 8.02 -1.06 10.33
C ILE A 219 8.41 -1.87 11.57
N SER A 220 7.90 -3.10 11.68
CA SER A 220 8.28 -4.04 12.73
C SER A 220 9.29 -5.06 12.17
N ILE A 221 10.41 -5.24 12.86
CA ILE A 221 11.49 -6.17 12.50
C ILE A 221 11.66 -7.18 13.63
N HIS A 222 11.41 -8.44 13.35
CA HIS A 222 11.45 -9.53 14.33
C HIS A 222 11.99 -10.83 13.71
N ASP A 223 12.16 -11.87 14.54
CA ASP A 223 12.51 -13.23 14.10
C ASP A 223 11.34 -13.97 13.49
#